data_d8375c0118f1e70c67962ee7679fca1a
#
_entry.id   d8375c0118f1e70c67962ee7679fca1a
#
_cell.length_a   1.000
_cell.length_b   1.000
_cell.length_c   1.000
_cell.angle_alpha   90.00
_cell.angle_beta   90.00
_cell.angle_gamma   90.00
#
_symmetry.space_group_name_H-M   'P 1'
#
loop_
_entity.id
_entity.type
_entity.pdbx_description
1 polymer ?
#
loop_
_entity_poly.entity_id
_entity_poly.type
_entity_poly.pdbx_seq_one_letter_code
_entity_poly.pdbx_strand_id
1 'polypeptide(L)'
;FHGGFGLLNLQGLRKPAFFAYRFLHQLGDESLNCTDDDAWACRSDHGVQVLFWNHTRLDQGDTPNGEFYRRHLPSQPVGDTTVTIRNLPAGDYDLAVHEVGYRHNDVQSDYLDMGSPAWLSREAVERLAERNSGAPSMLTKMHVGQDHDQVTLPPVAVRENHIFFITLMRAS
;
A
#
# COMPACT_ATOMS: atom_id res chain seq x y z
N PHE A 1 -20.15 7.68 -8.14
CA PHE A 1 -18.85 6.99 -8.03
C PHE A 1 -18.77 5.95 -9.16
N HIS A 2 -17.78 6.00 -10.00
CA HIS A 2 -17.60 5.02 -11.07
C HIS A 2 -16.11 4.63 -11.19
N GLY A 3 -15.86 3.39 -11.60
CA GLY A 3 -14.53 2.83 -11.80
C GLY A 3 -13.81 3.30 -13.07
N GLY A 4 -14.14 4.48 -13.61
CA GLY A 4 -13.53 5.01 -14.82
C GLY A 4 -12.05 5.34 -14.64
N PHE A 5 -11.41 5.79 -15.71
CA PHE A 5 -9.99 6.16 -15.72
C PHE A 5 -9.64 7.25 -14.69
N GLY A 6 -8.36 7.39 -14.43
CA GLY A 6 -7.82 8.41 -13.53
C GLY A 6 -7.59 7.91 -12.10
N LEU A 7 -6.79 8.66 -11.36
CA LEU A 7 -6.37 8.34 -9.99
C LEU A 7 -7.36 8.86 -8.93
N LEU A 8 -8.20 9.80 -9.31
CA LEU A 8 -9.22 10.41 -8.46
C LEU A 8 -10.60 10.21 -9.10
N ASN A 9 -11.64 10.24 -8.27
CA ASN A 9 -13.01 10.38 -8.75
C ASN A 9 -13.39 11.87 -8.90
N LEU A 10 -14.64 12.16 -9.29
CA LEU A 10 -15.12 13.54 -9.49
C LEU A 10 -15.14 14.36 -8.19
N GLN A 11 -15.22 13.73 -7.02
CA GLN A 11 -15.18 14.40 -5.72
C GLN A 11 -13.75 14.53 -5.16
N GLY A 12 -12.72 14.15 -5.92
CA GLY A 12 -11.33 14.20 -5.47
C GLY A 12 -10.91 13.03 -4.56
N LEU A 13 -11.75 12.02 -4.40
CA LEU A 13 -11.40 10.83 -3.63
C LEU A 13 -10.34 10.00 -4.34
N ARG A 14 -9.33 9.60 -3.60
CA ARG A 14 -8.17 8.83 -4.10
C ARG A 14 -8.58 7.38 -4.35
N LYS A 15 -8.28 6.88 -5.54
CA LYS A 15 -8.46 5.47 -5.88
C LYS A 15 -7.22 4.66 -5.46
N PRO A 16 -7.30 3.33 -5.31
CA PRO A 16 -6.14 2.49 -4.97
C PRO A 16 -4.90 2.76 -5.84
N ALA A 17 -5.06 2.94 -7.14
CA ALA A 17 -3.97 3.24 -8.05
C ALA A 17 -3.22 4.56 -7.71
N PHE A 18 -3.88 5.55 -7.09
CA PHE A 18 -3.22 6.77 -6.62
C PHE A 18 -2.09 6.45 -5.62
N PHE A 19 -2.35 5.54 -4.69
CA PHE A 19 -1.38 5.16 -3.67
C PHE A 19 -0.21 4.38 -4.27
N ALA A 20 -0.48 3.47 -5.22
CA ALA A 20 0.57 2.74 -5.93
C ALA A 20 1.54 3.70 -6.63
N TYR A 21 1.03 4.69 -7.36
CA TYR A 21 1.88 5.73 -7.99
C TYR A 21 2.59 6.60 -6.96
N ARG A 22 1.93 6.93 -5.85
CA ARG A 22 2.57 7.68 -4.76
C ARG A 22 3.74 6.89 -4.16
N PHE A 23 3.58 5.60 -3.94
CA PHE A 23 4.64 4.74 -3.41
C PHE A 23 5.84 4.66 -4.38
N LEU A 24 5.58 4.48 -5.67
CA LEU A 24 6.62 4.51 -6.70
C LEU A 24 7.39 5.84 -6.70
N HIS A 25 6.68 6.96 -6.55
CA HIS A 25 7.31 8.28 -6.49
C HIS A 25 8.15 8.53 -5.22
N GLN A 26 7.88 7.79 -4.15
CA GLN A 26 8.58 7.91 -2.88
C GLN A 26 9.79 6.96 -2.75
N LEU A 27 10.05 6.12 -3.74
CA LEU A 27 11.27 5.32 -3.80
C LEU A 27 12.49 6.23 -3.93
N GLY A 28 13.59 5.81 -3.29
CA GLY A 28 14.87 6.48 -3.41
C GLY A 28 15.47 6.31 -4.80
N ASP A 29 16.54 7.03 -5.06
CA ASP A 29 17.22 7.12 -6.35
C ASP A 29 18.28 6.03 -6.57
N GLU A 30 18.66 5.30 -5.52
CA GLU A 30 19.60 4.18 -5.60
C GLU A 30 18.86 2.85 -5.42
N SER A 31 18.89 2.01 -6.47
CA SER A 31 18.28 0.67 -6.42
C SER A 31 19.14 -0.29 -5.60
N LEU A 32 18.50 -1.08 -4.75
CA LEU A 32 19.13 -2.12 -3.95
C LEU A 32 18.80 -3.51 -4.50
N ASN A 33 19.66 -4.49 -4.20
CA ASN A 33 19.39 -5.87 -4.57
C ASN A 33 18.20 -6.43 -3.77
N CYS A 34 17.20 -6.92 -4.48
CA CYS A 34 16.12 -7.73 -3.97
C CYS A 34 16.30 -9.19 -4.36
N THR A 35 15.89 -10.10 -3.49
CA THR A 35 15.89 -11.55 -3.75
C THR A 35 14.53 -12.04 -4.27
N ASP A 36 13.56 -11.15 -4.37
CA ASP A 36 12.18 -11.42 -4.78
C ASP A 36 11.85 -10.55 -6.01
N ASP A 37 11.26 -11.16 -7.04
CA ASP A 37 10.87 -10.48 -8.27
C ASP A 37 9.63 -9.59 -8.09
N ASP A 38 8.82 -9.86 -7.05
CA ASP A 38 7.64 -9.06 -6.68
C ASP A 38 7.98 -7.97 -5.64
N ALA A 39 9.26 -7.56 -5.56
CA ALA A 39 9.74 -6.51 -4.67
C ALA A 39 10.74 -5.58 -5.35
N TRP A 40 10.72 -4.33 -4.92
CA TRP A 40 11.68 -3.31 -5.33
C TRP A 40 12.15 -2.53 -4.11
N ALA A 41 13.45 -2.55 -3.85
CA ALA A 41 14.06 -1.79 -2.75
C ALA A 41 14.95 -0.69 -3.30
N CYS A 42 14.87 0.48 -2.66
CA CYS A 42 15.68 1.64 -2.97
C CYS A 42 16.25 2.26 -1.70
N ARG A 43 17.27 3.09 -1.88
CA ARG A 43 17.87 3.90 -0.84
C ARG A 43 17.86 5.37 -1.24
N SER A 44 17.65 6.24 -0.27
CA SER A 44 17.88 7.67 -0.34
C SER A 44 18.82 8.11 0.79
N ASP A 45 19.22 9.38 0.83
CA ASP A 45 20.00 9.95 1.93
C ASP A 45 19.33 9.80 3.31
N HIS A 46 18.02 9.59 3.33
CA HIS A 46 17.24 9.54 4.57
C HIS A 46 16.95 8.11 5.06
N GLY A 47 17.16 7.09 4.22
CA GLY A 47 16.89 5.70 4.61
C GLY A 47 16.56 4.78 3.45
N VAL A 48 15.91 3.66 3.77
CA VAL A 48 15.57 2.60 2.84
C VAL A 48 14.06 2.57 2.60
N GLN A 49 13.66 2.35 1.36
CA GLN A 49 12.29 2.18 0.92
C GLN A 49 12.16 0.81 0.26
N VAL A 50 11.12 0.07 0.62
CA VAL A 50 10.79 -1.23 0.01
C VAL A 50 9.35 -1.19 -0.46
N LEU A 51 9.16 -1.43 -1.74
CA LEU A 51 7.86 -1.65 -2.37
C LEU A 51 7.76 -3.13 -2.72
N PHE A 52 6.70 -3.81 -2.27
CA PHE A 52 6.43 -5.16 -2.70
C PHE A 52 4.92 -5.37 -2.89
N TRP A 53 4.58 -6.36 -3.70
CA TRP A 53 3.19 -6.57 -4.11
C TRP A 53 2.91 -8.05 -4.33
N ASN A 54 1.63 -8.37 -4.32
CA ASN A 54 1.11 -9.58 -4.91
C ASN A 54 0.24 -9.19 -6.11
N HIS A 55 0.38 -9.88 -7.21
CA HIS A 55 -0.45 -9.71 -8.40
C HIS A 55 -1.15 -11.01 -8.77
N THR A 56 -2.47 -11.01 -8.62
CA THR A 56 -3.33 -12.12 -9.05
C THR A 56 -4.31 -11.60 -10.09
N ARG A 57 -4.34 -12.28 -11.25
CA ARG A 57 -5.31 -11.95 -12.29
C ARG A 57 -6.70 -12.42 -11.86
N LEU A 58 -7.62 -11.47 -11.75
CA LEU A 58 -9.03 -11.79 -11.49
C LEU A 58 -9.66 -12.44 -12.71
N ASP A 59 -10.37 -13.53 -12.48
CA ASP A 59 -11.20 -14.14 -13.53
C ASP A 59 -12.51 -13.36 -13.65
N GLN A 60 -12.61 -12.60 -14.73
CA GLN A 60 -13.79 -11.81 -15.07
C GLN A 60 -14.82 -12.61 -15.85
N GLY A 61 -14.42 -13.71 -16.50
CA GLY A 61 -15.26 -14.43 -17.46
C GLY A 61 -15.82 -13.49 -18.52
N ASP A 62 -17.09 -13.71 -18.88
CA ASP A 62 -17.81 -12.88 -19.86
C ASP A 62 -18.51 -11.65 -19.24
N THR A 63 -18.27 -11.37 -17.95
CA THR A 63 -18.90 -10.23 -17.25
C THR A 63 -18.35 -8.90 -17.79
N PRO A 64 -19.19 -7.96 -18.26
CA PRO A 64 -18.73 -6.66 -18.72
C PRO A 64 -18.01 -5.87 -17.59
N ASN A 65 -16.97 -5.12 -17.93
CA ASN A 65 -16.20 -4.32 -16.98
C ASN A 65 -17.09 -3.43 -16.07
N GLY A 66 -18.13 -2.84 -16.65
CA GLY A 66 -19.05 -1.97 -15.92
C GLY A 66 -19.83 -2.67 -14.81
N GLU A 67 -20.03 -3.97 -14.91
CA GLU A 67 -20.69 -4.81 -13.90
C GLU A 67 -19.66 -5.43 -12.97
N PHE A 68 -18.58 -5.97 -13.53
CA PHE A 68 -17.53 -6.66 -12.77
C PHE A 68 -16.94 -5.77 -11.68
N TYR A 69 -16.57 -4.52 -12.00
CA TYR A 69 -15.95 -3.58 -11.06
C TYR A 69 -16.94 -2.74 -10.24
N ARG A 70 -18.25 -3.01 -10.34
CA ARG A 70 -19.27 -2.36 -9.47
C ARG A 70 -19.69 -3.18 -8.27
N ARG A 71 -19.05 -4.30 -8.03
CA ARG A 71 -19.29 -5.21 -6.91
C ARG A 71 -18.07 -5.30 -6.01
N HIS A 72 -18.24 -5.83 -4.82
CA HIS A 72 -17.10 -6.25 -4.01
C HIS A 72 -16.32 -7.34 -4.73
N LEU A 73 -15.01 -7.20 -4.72
CA LEU A 73 -14.05 -8.17 -5.23
C LEU A 73 -13.12 -8.60 -4.10
N PRO A 74 -13.60 -9.46 -3.17
CA PRO A 74 -12.82 -9.88 -2.02
C PRO A 74 -11.55 -10.59 -2.47
N SER A 75 -10.40 -10.18 -1.93
CA SER A 75 -9.12 -10.85 -2.15
C SER A 75 -8.95 -12.03 -1.19
N GLN A 76 -8.27 -13.08 -1.63
CA GLN A 76 -7.92 -14.22 -0.78
C GLN A 76 -6.61 -13.96 -0.02
N PRO A 77 -6.43 -14.51 1.19
CA PRO A 77 -5.13 -14.52 1.85
C PRO A 77 -4.11 -15.30 1.01
N VAL A 78 -2.91 -14.75 0.87
CA VAL A 78 -1.77 -15.42 0.20
C VAL A 78 -0.84 -16.02 1.24
N GLY A 79 -0.69 -15.37 2.38
CA GLY A 79 0.19 -15.77 3.48
C GLY A 79 0.84 -14.55 4.13
N ASP A 80 1.77 -14.81 5.04
CA ASP A 80 2.53 -13.77 5.70
C ASP A 80 3.88 -13.58 5.00
N THR A 81 4.29 -12.33 4.84
CA THR A 81 5.59 -11.96 4.27
C THR A 81 6.42 -11.24 5.32
N THR A 82 7.69 -11.61 5.41
CA THR A 82 8.67 -10.97 6.29
C THR A 82 9.75 -10.31 5.43
N VAL A 83 10.02 -9.04 5.68
CA VAL A 83 11.09 -8.28 5.01
C VAL A 83 12.29 -8.18 5.92
N THR A 84 13.47 -8.57 5.42
CA THR A 84 14.75 -8.38 6.10
C THR A 84 15.62 -7.41 5.30
N ILE A 85 16.01 -6.32 5.91
CA ILE A 85 16.92 -5.32 5.35
C ILE A 85 18.30 -5.53 5.97
N ARG A 86 19.33 -5.68 5.14
CA ARG A 86 20.71 -5.94 5.57
C ARG A 86 21.64 -4.77 5.25
N ASN A 87 22.82 -4.79 5.85
CA ASN A 87 23.88 -3.78 5.69
C ASN A 87 23.36 -2.37 6.10
N LEU A 88 22.56 -2.33 7.14
CA LEU A 88 22.09 -1.07 7.73
C LEU A 88 23.16 -0.50 8.67
N PRO A 89 23.46 0.79 8.59
CA PRO A 89 24.27 1.46 9.60
C PRO A 89 23.63 1.37 10.99
N ALA A 90 24.45 1.22 12.04
CA ALA A 90 23.96 1.28 13.41
C ALA A 90 23.24 2.60 13.70
N GLY A 91 22.16 2.54 14.44
CA GLY A 91 21.35 3.71 14.80
C GLY A 91 19.88 3.40 15.03
N ASP A 92 19.12 4.44 15.31
CA ASP A 92 17.68 4.39 15.48
C ASP A 92 16.98 4.75 14.17
N TYR A 93 15.89 4.04 13.91
CA TYR A 93 15.10 4.19 12.68
C TYR A 93 13.61 4.27 13.00
N ASP A 94 12.92 5.11 12.26
CA ASP A 94 11.46 5.16 12.22
C ASP A 94 10.98 4.26 11.07
N LEU A 95 10.24 3.22 11.42
CA LEU A 95 9.61 2.29 10.48
C LEU A 95 8.17 2.70 10.25
N ALA A 96 7.78 2.85 8.98
CA ALA A 96 6.38 2.97 8.58
C ALA A 96 6.03 1.92 7.53
N VAL A 97 4.87 1.29 7.67
CA VAL A 97 4.30 0.37 6.68
C VAL A 97 3.02 0.99 6.15
N HIS A 98 2.94 1.18 4.85
CA HIS A 98 1.75 1.60 4.14
C HIS A 98 1.24 0.45 3.28
N GLU A 99 -0.06 0.36 3.11
CA GLU A 99 -0.66 -0.68 2.29
C GLU A 99 -1.84 -0.15 1.47
N VAL A 100 -2.06 -0.77 0.32
CA VAL A 100 -3.23 -0.57 -0.52
C VAL A 100 -3.68 -1.90 -1.10
N GLY A 101 -4.98 -2.16 -1.03
CA GLY A 101 -5.59 -3.40 -1.48
C GLY A 101 -7.03 -3.49 -1.00
N TYR A 102 -7.64 -4.66 -1.08
CA TYR A 102 -9.01 -4.86 -0.62
C TYR A 102 -9.16 -4.45 0.85
N ARG A 103 -10.05 -3.48 1.11
CA ARG A 103 -10.32 -2.88 2.43
C ARG A 103 -9.21 -2.01 3.02
N HIS A 104 -8.12 -1.78 2.30
CA HIS A 104 -7.02 -0.91 2.72
C HIS A 104 -6.79 0.18 1.68
N ASN A 105 -7.07 1.44 2.02
CA ASN A 105 -7.08 2.55 1.07
C ASN A 105 -7.90 2.22 -0.20
N ASP A 106 -9.03 1.56 0.02
CA ASP A 106 -9.96 1.05 -0.99
C ASP A 106 -11.30 1.78 -0.88
N VAL A 107 -11.32 3.00 -1.37
CA VAL A 107 -12.50 3.86 -1.36
C VAL A 107 -13.70 3.26 -2.12
N GLN A 108 -13.45 2.33 -3.04
CA GLN A 108 -14.51 1.64 -3.77
C GLN A 108 -15.31 0.70 -2.85
N SER A 109 -14.61 -0.11 -2.06
CA SER A 109 -15.27 -1.00 -1.09
C SER A 109 -16.05 -0.20 -0.05
N ASP A 110 -15.48 0.88 0.46
CA ASP A 110 -16.17 1.76 1.41
C ASP A 110 -17.44 2.39 0.81
N TYR A 111 -17.39 2.81 -0.46
CA TYR A 111 -18.55 3.34 -1.17
C TYR A 111 -19.65 2.28 -1.37
N LEU A 112 -19.27 1.04 -1.71
CA LEU A 112 -20.19 -0.07 -1.86
C LEU A 112 -20.87 -0.42 -0.52
N ASP A 113 -20.11 -0.39 0.58
CA ASP A 113 -20.64 -0.62 1.94
C ASP A 113 -21.69 0.42 2.36
N MET A 114 -21.61 1.64 1.82
CA MET A 114 -22.60 2.67 2.01
C MET A 114 -23.89 2.43 1.21
N GLY A 115 -24.00 1.34 0.46
CA GLY A 115 -25.11 1.03 -0.43
C GLY A 115 -25.08 1.78 -1.76
N SER A 116 -23.89 2.22 -2.19
CA SER A 116 -23.67 2.88 -3.48
C SER A 116 -24.60 4.09 -3.74
N PRO A 117 -24.68 5.07 -2.84
CA PRO A 117 -25.61 6.18 -2.97
C PRO A 117 -25.36 6.97 -4.27
N ALA A 118 -26.44 7.39 -4.92
CA ALA A 118 -26.34 8.18 -6.16
C ALA A 118 -25.58 9.49 -5.95
N TRP A 119 -25.66 10.08 -4.75
CA TRP A 119 -24.99 11.31 -4.37
C TRP A 119 -24.33 11.15 -3.01
N LEU A 120 -23.09 11.60 -2.88
CA LEU A 120 -22.40 11.70 -1.61
C LEU A 120 -22.57 13.10 -1.03
N SER A 121 -22.96 13.19 0.25
CA SER A 121 -22.90 14.47 0.95
C SER A 121 -21.44 14.89 1.17
N ARG A 122 -21.21 16.15 1.51
CA ARG A 122 -19.87 16.65 1.81
C ARG A 122 -19.23 15.88 2.95
N GLU A 123 -19.97 15.63 4.02
CA GLU A 123 -19.51 14.89 5.19
C GLU A 123 -19.18 13.43 4.84
N ALA A 124 -19.91 12.82 3.89
CA ALA A 124 -19.61 11.47 3.41
C ALA A 124 -18.31 11.46 2.62
N VAL A 125 -18.07 12.47 1.77
CA VAL A 125 -16.80 12.61 1.03
C VAL A 125 -15.63 12.82 1.99
N GLU A 126 -15.77 13.67 2.99
CA GLU A 126 -14.74 13.94 4.01
C GLU A 126 -14.39 12.65 4.78
N ARG A 127 -15.39 11.90 5.26
CA ARG A 127 -15.15 10.60 5.94
C ARG A 127 -14.46 9.57 5.05
N LEU A 128 -14.86 9.47 3.78
CA LEU A 128 -14.20 8.57 2.83
C LEU A 128 -12.75 8.98 2.57
N ALA A 129 -12.50 10.28 2.44
CA ALA A 129 -11.15 10.81 2.23
C ALA A 129 -10.24 10.57 3.43
N GLU A 130 -10.75 10.75 4.65
CA GLU A 130 -10.03 10.50 5.90
C GLU A 130 -9.67 9.02 6.05
N ARG A 131 -10.66 8.13 5.86
CA ARG A 131 -10.46 6.68 5.94
C ARG A 131 -9.48 6.15 4.90
N ASN A 132 -9.44 6.78 3.73
CA ASN A 132 -8.55 6.44 2.62
C ASN A 132 -7.45 7.50 2.45
N SER A 133 -6.84 7.93 3.55
CA SER A 133 -5.81 8.97 3.57
C SER A 133 -4.44 8.49 3.08
N GLY A 134 -4.20 7.18 3.09
CA GLY A 134 -2.90 6.57 2.86
C GLY A 134 -1.97 6.71 4.07
N ALA A 135 -2.53 6.90 5.26
CA ALA A 135 -1.76 6.81 6.50
C ALA A 135 -1.13 5.43 6.64
N PRO A 136 0.02 5.30 7.32
CA PRO A 136 0.63 4.01 7.55
C PRO A 136 -0.27 3.13 8.43
N SER A 137 -0.32 1.84 8.12
CA SER A 137 -1.00 0.83 8.93
C SER A 137 -0.16 0.41 10.15
N MET A 138 1.16 0.64 10.07
CA MET A 138 2.09 0.42 11.18
C MET A 138 3.10 1.56 11.25
N LEU A 139 3.32 2.05 12.48
CA LEU A 139 4.41 2.98 12.82
C LEU A 139 5.11 2.44 14.06
N THR A 140 6.45 2.28 13.98
CA THR A 140 7.24 1.86 15.13
C THR A 140 8.68 2.34 15.00
N LYS A 141 9.43 2.28 16.10
CA LYS A 141 10.87 2.56 16.12
C LYS A 141 11.65 1.25 16.14
N MET A 142 12.76 1.23 15.45
CA MET A 142 13.67 0.10 15.40
C MET A 142 15.09 0.57 15.71
N HIS A 143 15.83 -0.29 16.41
CA HIS A 143 17.24 -0.05 16.73
C HIS A 143 18.11 -1.06 16.00
N VAL A 144 19.14 -0.57 15.31
CA VAL A 144 20.19 -1.38 14.68
C VAL A 144 21.45 -1.26 15.51
N GLY A 145 21.87 -2.35 16.15
CA GLY A 145 23.07 -2.40 16.96
C GLY A 145 24.35 -2.42 16.11
N GLN A 146 25.50 -2.16 16.74
CA GLN A 146 26.80 -2.16 16.04
C GLN A 146 27.23 -3.55 15.55
N ASP A 147 26.79 -4.60 16.25
CA ASP A 147 27.11 -6.00 15.91
C ASP A 147 26.06 -6.67 15.00
N HIS A 148 25.00 -5.97 14.68
CA HIS A 148 23.89 -6.47 13.86
C HIS A 148 23.54 -5.45 12.80
N ASP A 149 23.94 -5.73 11.57
CA ASP A 149 23.72 -4.85 10.42
C ASP A 149 22.40 -5.11 9.68
N GLN A 150 21.48 -5.84 10.31
CA GLN A 150 20.20 -6.20 9.71
C GLN A 150 19.01 -5.97 10.64
N VAL A 151 17.88 -5.70 10.01
CA VAL A 151 16.57 -5.59 10.66
C VAL A 151 15.60 -6.53 9.95
N THR A 152 14.90 -7.34 10.74
CA THR A 152 13.76 -8.12 10.26
C THR A 152 12.48 -7.46 10.75
N LEU A 153 11.64 -7.08 9.81
CA LEU A 153 10.39 -6.38 10.11
C LEU A 153 9.33 -7.37 10.61
N PRO A 154 8.36 -6.91 11.40
CA PRO A 154 7.21 -7.74 11.73
C PRO A 154 6.56 -8.30 10.47
N PRO A 155 6.06 -9.54 10.49
CA PRO A 155 5.38 -10.12 9.34
C PRO A 155 4.11 -9.32 9.01
N VAL A 156 3.85 -9.17 7.71
CA VAL A 156 2.62 -8.56 7.19
C VAL A 156 1.78 -9.60 6.47
N ALA A 157 0.48 -9.59 6.72
CA ALA A 157 -0.46 -10.49 6.08
C ALA A 157 -0.73 -10.03 4.64
N VAL A 158 -0.29 -10.80 3.67
CA VAL A 158 -0.44 -10.51 2.25
C VAL A 158 -1.73 -11.14 1.72
N ARG A 159 -2.43 -10.37 0.92
CA ARG A 159 -3.61 -10.82 0.18
C ARG A 159 -3.39 -10.61 -1.32
N GLU A 160 -4.23 -11.23 -2.14
CA GLU A 160 -4.24 -10.99 -3.59
C GLU A 160 -4.38 -9.50 -3.90
N ASN A 161 -3.59 -9.03 -4.86
CA ASN A 161 -3.59 -7.65 -5.34
C ASN A 161 -3.35 -6.59 -4.25
N HIS A 162 -2.58 -6.94 -3.20
CA HIS A 162 -2.07 -6.00 -2.21
C HIS A 162 -0.72 -5.44 -2.64
N ILE A 163 -0.49 -4.18 -2.32
CA ILE A 163 0.77 -3.47 -2.47
C ILE A 163 1.15 -2.92 -1.10
N PHE A 164 2.39 -3.14 -0.70
CA PHE A 164 2.97 -2.61 0.52
C PHE A 164 4.11 -1.66 0.19
N PHE A 165 4.18 -0.56 0.91
CA PHE A 165 5.30 0.36 0.86
C PHE A 165 5.85 0.56 2.27
N ILE A 166 7.09 0.17 2.46
CA ILE A 166 7.79 0.24 3.74
C ILE A 166 8.85 1.33 3.64
N THR A 167 8.91 2.18 4.65
CA THR A 167 10.00 3.13 4.81
C THR A 167 10.71 2.86 6.13
N LEU A 168 12.03 2.77 6.09
CA LEU A 168 12.91 2.69 7.24
C LEU A 168 13.82 3.91 7.21
N MET A 169 13.41 4.96 7.89
CA MET A 169 14.06 6.27 7.86
C MET A 169 14.90 6.48 9.12
N ARG A 170 16.11 7.01 8.99
CA ARG A 170 16.96 7.29 10.12
C ARG A 170 16.31 8.31 11.05
N ALA A 171 16.19 7.99 12.33
CA ALA A 171 15.64 8.91 13.32
C ALA A 171 16.56 10.12 13.47
N SER A 172 15.97 11.30 13.60
CA SER A 172 16.67 12.57 13.75
C SER A 172 17.25 12.73 15.16
#